data_8759114c3a4d6195d48b6aa3ea43944a
#
_entry.id   8759114c3a4d6195d48b6aa3ea43944a
#
_cell.length_a   1.000
_cell.length_b   1.000
_cell.length_c   1.000
_cell.angle_alpha   90.00
_cell.angle_beta   90.00
_cell.angle_gamma   90.00
#
_symmetry.space_group_name_H-M   'P 1'
#
loop_
_entity.id
_entity.type
_entity.pdbx_description
1 polymer ?
#
loop_
_entity_poly.entity_id
_entity_poly.type
_entity_poly.pdbx_seq_one_letter_code
_entity_poly.pdbx_strand_id
1 'polypeptide(L)'
;MKKSDLVLIGALLLLCGVGAVFFFTRADDTVRHAVITQDNVQLYDIPLTGHTGTEEIVIADEHGANTIRIEDESIAVVDADCPDLVCVKTGKASKRGDVIACLPHKLLIEVK
;
A
#
# COMPACT_ATOMS: atom_id res chain seq x y z
N MET A 1 -45.58 -10.30 20.39
CA MET A 1 -44.36 -11.05 20.11
C MET A 1 -44.21 -12.19 21.09
N LYS A 2 -44.01 -13.37 20.59
CA LYS A 2 -43.74 -14.54 21.41
C LYS A 2 -42.30 -14.47 21.93
N LYS A 3 -42.05 -15.06 23.09
CA LYS A 3 -40.70 -15.10 23.68
C LYS A 3 -39.67 -15.76 22.74
N SER A 4 -40.09 -16.73 21.93
CA SER A 4 -39.24 -17.39 20.94
C SER A 4 -38.78 -16.45 19.83
N ASP A 5 -39.64 -15.51 19.42
CA ASP A 5 -39.25 -14.52 18.37
C ASP A 5 -38.23 -13.53 18.89
N LEU A 6 -38.34 -13.11 20.14
CA LEU A 6 -37.38 -12.25 20.79
C LEU A 6 -35.98 -12.92 20.92
N VAL A 7 -35.97 -14.21 21.25
CA VAL A 7 -34.73 -15.00 21.34
C VAL A 7 -34.07 -15.14 19.97
N LEU A 8 -34.86 -15.38 18.90
CA LEU A 8 -34.35 -15.47 17.53
C LEU A 8 -33.77 -14.14 17.06
N ILE A 9 -34.46 -13.04 17.32
CA ILE A 9 -33.96 -11.70 16.95
C ILE A 9 -32.68 -11.38 17.70
N GLY A 10 -32.63 -11.66 19.00
CA GLY A 10 -31.43 -11.45 19.82
C GLY A 10 -30.22 -12.29 19.34
N ALA A 11 -30.44 -13.56 19.01
CA ALA A 11 -29.41 -14.44 18.48
C ALA A 11 -28.92 -13.96 17.13
N LEU A 12 -29.80 -13.51 16.24
CA LEU A 12 -29.41 -12.99 14.92
C LEU A 12 -28.60 -11.71 15.03
N LEU A 13 -29.01 -10.78 15.88
CA LEU A 13 -28.26 -9.54 16.14
C LEU A 13 -26.88 -9.81 16.72
N LEU A 14 -26.78 -10.79 17.61
CA LEU A 14 -25.53 -11.17 18.23
C LEU A 14 -24.57 -11.79 17.21
N LEU A 15 -25.05 -12.65 16.33
CA LEU A 15 -24.28 -13.23 15.23
C LEU A 15 -23.79 -12.15 14.25
N CYS A 16 -24.65 -11.21 13.88
CA CYS A 16 -24.28 -10.09 13.01
C CYS A 16 -23.22 -9.20 13.66
N GLY A 17 -23.37 -8.89 14.96
CA GLY A 17 -22.40 -8.10 15.72
C GLY A 17 -21.04 -8.76 15.80
N VAL A 18 -21.00 -10.05 16.13
CA VAL A 18 -19.73 -10.82 16.19
C VAL A 18 -19.08 -10.90 14.80
N GLY A 19 -19.86 -11.16 13.75
CA GLY A 19 -19.39 -11.20 12.38
C GLY A 19 -18.79 -9.87 11.94
N ALA A 20 -19.45 -8.76 12.27
CA ALA A 20 -18.97 -7.42 11.94
C ALA A 20 -17.62 -7.12 12.65
N VAL A 21 -17.56 -7.38 13.96
CA VAL A 21 -16.32 -7.18 14.74
C VAL A 21 -15.19 -8.04 14.16
N PHE A 22 -15.47 -9.29 13.85
CA PHE A 22 -14.48 -10.21 13.28
C PHE A 22 -13.99 -9.76 11.92
N PHE A 23 -14.90 -9.23 11.08
CA PHE A 23 -14.54 -8.71 9.76
C PHE A 23 -13.67 -7.44 9.86
N PHE A 24 -14.03 -6.52 10.75
CA PHE A 24 -13.28 -5.29 10.94
C PHE A 24 -11.91 -5.51 11.59
N THR A 25 -11.79 -6.46 12.50
CA THR A 25 -10.50 -6.76 13.14
C THR A 25 -9.52 -7.49 12.23
N ARG A 26 -10.00 -8.22 11.23
CA ARG A 26 -9.13 -8.90 10.27
C ARG A 26 -8.54 -7.99 9.20
N ALA A 27 -9.07 -6.79 9.03
CA ALA A 27 -8.63 -5.89 7.99
C ALA A 27 -7.23 -5.29 8.24
N ASP A 28 -6.74 -5.33 9.47
CA ASP A 28 -5.49 -4.69 9.88
C ASP A 28 -4.26 -5.61 9.96
N ASP A 29 -4.44 -6.91 9.79
CA ASP A 29 -3.36 -7.88 9.99
C ASP A 29 -2.51 -8.16 8.74
N THR A 30 -2.79 -7.51 7.63
CA THR A 30 -2.01 -7.73 6.42
C THR A 30 -0.83 -6.76 6.35
N VAL A 31 0.36 -7.33 6.20
CA VAL A 31 1.58 -6.57 5.96
C VAL A 31 1.43 -5.74 4.69
N ARG A 32 1.73 -4.46 4.78
CA ARG A 32 1.76 -3.58 3.62
C ARG A 32 3.05 -3.81 2.85
N HIS A 33 2.93 -3.94 1.54
CA HIS A 33 4.07 -4.11 0.65
C HIS A 33 4.13 -2.95 -0.34
N ALA A 34 5.32 -2.45 -0.59
CA ALA A 34 5.59 -1.55 -1.70
C ALA A 34 6.03 -2.39 -2.89
N VAL A 35 5.21 -2.41 -3.92
CA VAL A 35 5.50 -3.13 -5.16
C VAL A 35 5.98 -2.12 -6.19
N ILE A 36 7.20 -2.30 -6.67
CA ILE A 36 7.83 -1.45 -7.68
C ILE A 36 7.79 -2.18 -9.01
N THR A 37 7.05 -1.60 -9.96
CA THR A 37 6.87 -2.16 -11.29
C THR A 37 7.39 -1.17 -12.34
N GLN A 38 8.14 -1.66 -13.30
CA GLN A 38 8.58 -0.88 -14.44
C GLN A 38 8.24 -1.62 -15.73
N ASP A 39 7.58 -0.94 -16.67
CA ASP A 39 7.17 -1.50 -17.95
C ASP A 39 6.38 -2.82 -17.78
N ASN A 40 5.45 -2.84 -16.82
CA ASN A 40 4.62 -3.99 -16.44
C ASN A 40 5.39 -5.19 -15.85
N VAL A 41 6.66 -5.01 -15.52
CA VAL A 41 7.49 -6.03 -14.87
C VAL A 41 7.73 -5.65 -13.42
N GLN A 42 7.37 -6.54 -12.51
CA GLN A 42 7.63 -6.32 -11.10
C GLN A 42 9.13 -6.46 -10.81
N LEU A 43 9.74 -5.39 -10.32
CA LEU A 43 11.16 -5.35 -10.00
C LEU A 43 11.41 -5.64 -8.51
N TYR A 44 10.59 -5.08 -7.64
CA TYR A 44 10.76 -5.18 -6.20
C TYR A 44 9.42 -5.36 -5.50
N ASP A 45 9.44 -6.12 -4.43
CA ASP A 45 8.33 -6.25 -3.48
C ASP A 45 8.93 -6.12 -2.09
N ILE A 46 8.69 -4.97 -1.45
CA ILE A 46 9.35 -4.60 -0.20
C ILE A 46 8.30 -4.50 0.90
N PRO A 47 8.42 -5.28 1.97
CA PRO A 47 7.50 -5.15 3.09
C PRO A 47 7.74 -3.82 3.82
N LEU A 48 6.72 -2.98 3.92
CA LEU A 48 6.78 -1.71 4.63
C LEU A 48 6.46 -1.86 6.12
N THR A 49 5.51 -2.73 6.45
CA THR A 49 5.12 -2.94 7.83
C THR A 49 6.26 -3.54 8.64
N GLY A 50 6.69 -2.86 9.69
CA GLY A 50 7.82 -3.27 10.50
C GLY A 50 9.19 -2.91 9.92
N HIS A 51 9.24 -2.25 8.76
CA HIS A 51 10.50 -1.77 8.20
C HIS A 51 11.04 -0.60 9.03
N THR A 52 12.33 -0.65 9.34
CA THR A 52 13.02 0.41 10.09
C THR A 52 14.28 0.85 9.36
N GLY A 53 14.62 2.13 9.48
CA GLY A 53 15.79 2.71 8.85
C GLY A 53 15.51 3.23 7.45
N THR A 54 16.56 3.66 6.77
CA THR A 54 16.49 4.26 5.44
C THR A 54 17.25 3.41 4.44
N GLU A 55 16.61 3.04 3.35
CA GLU A 55 17.21 2.34 2.22
C GLU A 55 16.95 3.12 0.94
N GLU A 56 17.91 3.10 0.03
CA GLU A 56 17.76 3.72 -1.29
C GLU A 56 17.97 2.68 -2.39
N ILE A 57 17.10 2.76 -3.41
CA ILE A 57 17.15 1.91 -4.60
C ILE A 57 17.19 2.84 -5.81
N VAL A 58 18.20 2.62 -6.69
CA VAL A 58 18.29 3.33 -7.96
C VAL A 58 17.81 2.40 -9.06
N ILE A 59 16.79 2.83 -9.80
CA ILE A 59 16.31 2.13 -10.99
C ILE A 59 16.69 2.98 -12.19
N ALA A 60 17.62 2.48 -12.97
CA ALA A 60 18.12 3.14 -14.16
C ALA A 60 17.93 2.27 -15.39
N ASP A 61 17.48 2.87 -16.48
CA ASP A 61 17.32 2.22 -17.78
C ASP A 61 17.62 3.21 -18.91
N GLU A 62 17.29 2.83 -20.16
CA GLU A 62 17.47 3.68 -21.33
C GLU A 62 16.69 4.99 -21.27
N HIS A 63 15.64 5.04 -20.47
CA HIS A 63 14.75 6.21 -20.36
C HIS A 63 15.17 7.19 -19.27
N GLY A 64 16.07 6.78 -18.37
CA GLY A 64 16.55 7.60 -17.28
C GLY A 64 16.66 6.83 -15.97
N ALA A 65 16.82 7.55 -14.87
CA ALA A 65 16.99 6.98 -13.55
C ALA A 65 15.98 7.55 -12.55
N ASN A 66 15.55 6.69 -11.64
CA ASN A 66 14.72 7.07 -10.49
C ASN A 66 15.40 6.59 -9.21
N THR A 67 15.56 7.49 -8.24
CA THR A 67 16.05 7.13 -6.92
C THR A 67 14.88 7.02 -5.96
N ILE A 68 14.71 5.84 -5.42
CA ILE A 68 13.60 5.52 -4.51
C ILE A 68 14.18 5.39 -3.12
N ARG A 69 13.57 6.07 -2.17
CA ARG A 69 13.94 5.99 -0.75
C ARG A 69 12.84 5.34 0.05
N ILE A 70 13.21 4.31 0.80
CA ILE A 70 12.35 3.68 1.78
C ILE A 70 12.82 4.15 3.15
N GLU A 71 11.96 4.86 3.85
CA GLU A 71 12.26 5.43 5.17
C GLU A 71 11.19 4.95 6.15
N ASP A 72 11.60 4.15 7.12
CA ASP A 72 10.70 3.48 8.05
C ASP A 72 9.58 2.72 7.30
N GLU A 73 8.33 3.05 7.52
CA GLU A 73 7.19 2.39 6.86
C GLU A 73 6.65 3.18 5.65
N SER A 74 7.48 4.03 5.06
CA SER A 74 7.10 4.84 3.90
C SER A 74 8.08 4.68 2.74
N ILE A 75 7.59 4.95 1.53
CA ILE A 75 8.39 4.90 0.31
C ILE A 75 8.13 6.16 -0.51
N ALA A 76 9.18 6.70 -1.13
CA ALA A 76 9.07 7.88 -1.97
C ALA A 76 10.12 7.85 -3.08
N VAL A 77 9.84 8.53 -4.19
CA VAL A 77 10.83 8.86 -5.19
C VAL A 77 11.46 10.19 -4.80
N VAL A 78 12.76 10.21 -4.53
CA VAL A 78 13.47 11.39 -4.05
C VAL A 78 14.25 12.10 -5.15
N ASP A 79 14.53 11.40 -6.26
CA ASP A 79 15.19 11.97 -7.42
C ASP A 79 14.76 11.20 -8.67
N ALA A 80 14.67 11.90 -9.79
CA ALA A 80 14.29 11.32 -11.06
C ALA A 80 14.72 12.21 -12.21
N ASP A 81 14.95 11.59 -13.38
CA ASP A 81 15.32 12.30 -14.61
C ASP A 81 14.10 12.73 -15.42
N CYS A 82 12.88 12.50 -14.94
CA CYS A 82 11.70 12.93 -15.67
C CYS A 82 11.51 14.45 -15.62
N PRO A 83 11.09 15.08 -16.73
CA PRO A 83 11.03 16.54 -16.83
C PRO A 83 10.08 17.19 -15.81
N ASP A 84 8.97 16.53 -15.52
CA ASP A 84 7.92 17.08 -14.65
C ASP A 84 8.16 16.83 -13.17
N LEU A 85 9.00 15.86 -12.83
CA LEU A 85 9.27 15.41 -11.46
C LEU A 85 7.99 15.12 -10.64
N VAL A 86 6.93 14.66 -11.31
CA VAL A 86 5.63 14.38 -10.68
C VAL A 86 5.77 13.30 -9.63
N CYS A 87 6.57 12.26 -9.91
CA CYS A 87 6.83 11.19 -8.95
C CYS A 87 7.52 11.71 -7.67
N VAL A 88 8.45 12.66 -7.79
CA VAL A 88 9.10 13.29 -6.65
C VAL A 88 8.12 14.19 -5.90
N LYS A 89 7.31 14.95 -6.61
CA LYS A 89 6.31 15.86 -6.03
C LYS A 89 5.17 15.14 -5.33
N THR A 90 4.89 13.89 -5.69
CA THR A 90 3.85 13.08 -5.06
C THR A 90 4.13 12.85 -3.57
N GLY A 91 5.42 12.80 -3.19
CA GLY A 91 5.81 12.63 -1.81
C GLY A 91 5.80 11.18 -1.35
N LYS A 92 5.62 10.98 -0.05
CA LYS A 92 5.70 9.64 0.56
C LYS A 92 4.40 8.86 0.41
N ALA A 93 4.53 7.58 0.09
CA ALA A 93 3.45 6.62 0.09
C ALA A 93 3.63 5.65 1.27
N SER A 94 2.63 5.50 2.10
CA SER A 94 2.70 4.64 3.29
C SER A 94 1.42 3.86 3.53
N LYS A 95 0.30 4.32 3.00
CA LYS A 95 -1.00 3.69 3.19
C LYS A 95 -1.33 2.77 2.03
N ARG A 96 -2.05 1.70 2.34
CA ARG A 96 -2.56 0.80 1.31
C ARG A 96 -3.41 1.56 0.29
N GLY A 97 -3.12 1.38 -0.99
CA GLY A 97 -3.76 2.10 -2.07
C GLY A 97 -3.01 3.33 -2.55
N ASP A 98 -1.98 3.78 -1.83
CA ASP A 98 -1.12 4.86 -2.29
C ASP A 98 -0.31 4.41 -3.52
N VAL A 99 -0.24 5.29 -4.51
CA VAL A 99 0.44 5.02 -5.78
C VAL A 99 1.34 6.19 -6.13
N ILE A 100 2.58 5.89 -6.54
CA ILE A 100 3.51 6.85 -7.12
C ILE A 100 3.80 6.37 -8.55
N ALA A 101 3.55 7.23 -9.53
CA ALA A 101 3.75 6.88 -10.93
C ALA A 101 4.72 7.85 -11.60
N CYS A 102 5.66 7.31 -12.36
CA CYS A 102 6.53 8.06 -13.26
C CYS A 102 6.26 7.59 -14.68
N LEU A 103 5.34 8.25 -15.38
CA LEU A 103 4.87 7.85 -16.69
C LEU A 103 5.95 7.86 -17.77
N PRO A 104 6.85 8.87 -17.83
CA PRO A 104 7.94 8.85 -18.80
C PRO A 104 8.87 7.63 -18.68
N HIS A 105 9.06 7.13 -17.48
CA HIS A 105 9.89 5.96 -17.19
C HIS A 105 9.09 4.66 -17.06
N LYS A 106 7.75 4.72 -17.20
CA LYS A 106 6.83 3.59 -17.00
C LYS A 106 7.00 2.93 -15.63
N LEU A 107 7.41 3.71 -14.65
CA LEU A 107 7.63 3.26 -13.28
C LEU A 107 6.37 3.46 -12.45
N LEU A 108 5.98 2.43 -11.72
CA LEU A 108 4.85 2.46 -10.82
C LEU A 108 5.25 1.88 -9.47
N ILE A 109 4.96 2.61 -8.41
CA ILE A 109 5.12 2.14 -7.04
C ILE A 109 3.74 2.11 -6.41
N GLU A 110 3.33 0.95 -5.95
CA GLU A 110 2.01 0.75 -5.35
C GLU A 110 2.14 0.12 -3.98
N VAL A 111 1.44 0.68 -2.99
CA VAL A 111 1.36 0.11 -1.64
C VAL A 111 0.13 -0.79 -1.58
N LYS A 112 0.36 -2.06 -1.36
CA LYS A 112 -0.69 -3.10 -1.32
C LYS A 112 -0.91 -3.67 0.08
#